data_90b7c997a5b4a790ee1efaaafec72707
#
_entry.id   90b7c997a5b4a790ee1efaaafec72707
#
_cell.length_a   1.000
_cell.length_b   1.000
_cell.length_c   1.000
_cell.angle_alpha   90.00
_cell.angle_beta   90.00
_cell.angle_gamma   90.00
#
_symmetry.space_group_name_H-M   'P 1'
#
loop_
_entity.id
_entity.type
_entity.pdbx_description
1 polymer ?
#
loop_
_entity_poly.entity_id
_entity_poly.type
_entity_poly.pdbx_seq_one_letter_code
_entity_poly.pdbx_strand_id
1 'polypeptide(L)'
;MRIADVVFSYNNSALIHALRARGNFIALQKFDKAQAEDGRINELFKDFSSLTRPTAAFITFEEEDATIIALNLKTNSQVLGLPIKFEKASEPTDIIWENRIYTRTDYFFRQLVAFTIIGILLFASFAVIYKVARMSADIAREFPKVDCEAIKTTYGSQLKTYAIEDYDFVVANDGLPSSGALTCFCTDEMTNNYDIAMTSNYGHPHQQLICKEFESIQTEVFLWLNSLKYFITGVNYILRTVCILLVAWIGYPTETEKLEMTTKVTFFVQYFNTAFLLLLVNADLGEQPFSFGLTGGIESDFDKTWFKVIGNTIVGTMIFSAVFPLMEAFGFFGLRLLSRVLDRGFNLDPYKTKKTSIQAYINTYAGPLYLMHFKYSALLNIIFVTMTYGYGIPILFPIAAFGIVVLYLVEKTMLYYAYRLPPMYDERLSQSVINMLSYAPLIYLGFGYWMASNKQMLSNLHLAPKERMVAPDICMHTYDKVWTDGEFYEAPAWPLFALFVFLLLN
;
A
#
# COMPACT_ATOMS: atom_id res chain seq x y z
N MET A 1 -8.70 25.75 -43.31
CA MET A 1 -8.47 25.82 -41.85
C MET A 1 -8.46 27.29 -41.43
N ARG A 2 -9.38 27.70 -40.61
CA ARG A 2 -9.37 29.05 -40.02
C ARG A 2 -8.88 28.91 -38.58
N ILE A 3 -7.92 29.76 -38.22
CA ILE A 3 -7.32 29.82 -36.87
C ILE A 3 -8.08 30.89 -36.11
N ALA A 4 -8.66 30.53 -34.96
CA ALA A 4 -9.36 31.44 -34.07
C ALA A 4 -8.40 32.15 -33.12
N ASP A 5 -7.44 31.44 -32.56
CA ASP A 5 -6.45 31.99 -31.59
C ASP A 5 -5.16 31.21 -31.58
N VAL A 6 -4.06 31.85 -31.16
CA VAL A 6 -2.74 31.27 -30.96
C VAL A 6 -2.15 31.78 -29.66
N VAL A 7 -1.97 30.87 -28.70
CA VAL A 7 -1.36 31.17 -27.40
C VAL A 7 0.00 30.50 -27.28
N PHE A 8 1.01 31.26 -26.90
CA PHE A 8 2.38 30.72 -26.71
C PHE A 8 2.66 30.42 -25.25
N SER A 9 3.34 29.31 -24.99
CA SER A 9 4.01 29.07 -23.72
C SER A 9 5.48 29.49 -23.83
N TYR A 10 6.01 30.01 -22.73
CA TYR A 10 7.34 30.59 -22.70
C TYR A 10 8.24 29.87 -21.67
N ASN A 11 9.55 30.04 -21.82
CA ASN A 11 10.55 29.52 -20.87
C ASN A 11 10.64 30.38 -19.60
N ASN A 12 9.56 30.45 -18.83
CA ASN A 12 9.44 31.33 -17.67
C ASN A 12 9.29 30.58 -16.32
N SER A 13 9.55 29.29 -16.28
CA SER A 13 9.41 28.43 -15.09
C SER A 13 10.16 29.00 -13.88
N ALA A 14 11.43 29.38 -14.05
CA ALA A 14 12.25 29.91 -12.96
C ALA A 14 11.64 31.20 -12.37
N LEU A 15 11.09 32.05 -13.23
CA LEU A 15 10.41 33.29 -12.83
C LEU A 15 9.12 33.00 -12.06
N ILE A 16 8.31 32.05 -12.52
CA ILE A 16 7.07 31.66 -11.84
C ILE A 16 7.36 31.07 -10.45
N HIS A 17 8.39 30.22 -10.33
CA HIS A 17 8.81 29.69 -9.03
C HIS A 17 9.26 30.79 -8.07
N ALA A 18 10.06 31.76 -8.52
CA ALA A 18 10.51 32.88 -7.70
C ALA A 18 9.35 33.77 -7.27
N LEU A 19 8.40 34.07 -8.18
CA LEU A 19 7.18 34.83 -7.86
C LEU A 19 6.28 34.11 -6.85
N ARG A 20 6.12 32.79 -6.96
CA ARG A 20 5.38 31.98 -5.98
C ARG A 20 6.06 31.96 -4.62
N ALA A 21 7.39 31.77 -4.58
CA ALA A 21 8.16 31.82 -3.35
C ALA A 21 8.01 33.18 -2.65
N ARG A 22 8.15 34.27 -3.40
CA ARG A 22 7.89 35.64 -2.92
C ARG A 22 6.50 35.79 -2.32
N GLY A 23 5.47 35.36 -3.07
CA GLY A 23 4.07 35.42 -2.61
C GLY A 23 3.84 34.64 -1.31
N ASN A 24 4.45 33.46 -1.18
CA ASN A 24 4.39 32.65 0.05
C ASN A 24 5.07 33.35 1.23
N PHE A 25 6.23 34.00 1.02
CA PHE A 25 6.91 34.75 2.08
C PHE A 25 6.11 35.95 2.53
N ILE A 26 5.47 36.67 1.61
CA ILE A 26 4.56 37.78 1.94
C ILE A 26 3.37 37.25 2.77
N ALA A 27 2.75 36.15 2.35
CA ALA A 27 1.65 35.52 3.08
C ALA A 27 2.03 35.07 4.51
N LEU A 28 3.30 34.70 4.70
CA LEU A 28 3.87 34.32 5.99
C LEU A 28 4.43 35.52 6.78
N GLN A 29 4.29 36.74 6.28
CA GLN A 29 4.83 37.98 6.85
C GLN A 29 6.36 37.98 7.04
N LYS A 30 7.09 37.22 6.20
CA LYS A 30 8.56 37.13 6.18
C LYS A 30 9.13 38.07 5.11
N PHE A 31 9.03 39.36 5.35
CA PHE A 31 9.35 40.39 4.35
C PHE A 31 10.83 40.37 3.92
N ASP A 32 11.77 40.10 4.82
CA ASP A 32 13.21 39.99 4.49
C ASP A 32 13.47 38.93 3.43
N LYS A 33 12.80 37.76 3.53
CA LYS A 33 12.90 36.69 2.55
C LYS A 33 12.18 37.01 1.25
N ALA A 34 11.08 37.74 1.30
CA ALA A 34 10.38 38.23 0.11
C ALA A 34 11.29 39.22 -0.67
N GLN A 35 12.03 40.11 0.03
CA GLN A 35 12.97 41.04 -0.59
C GLN A 35 14.16 40.33 -1.22
N ALA A 36 14.64 39.23 -0.61
CA ALA A 36 15.70 38.41 -1.23
C ALA A 36 15.24 37.79 -2.55
N GLU A 37 13.97 37.32 -2.61
CA GLU A 37 13.39 36.81 -3.88
C GLU A 37 13.17 37.92 -4.92
N ASP A 38 12.91 39.17 -4.52
CA ASP A 38 12.89 40.33 -5.45
C ASP A 38 14.24 40.53 -6.15
N GLY A 39 15.34 40.33 -5.42
CA GLY A 39 16.69 40.33 -6.00
C GLY A 39 16.87 39.26 -7.07
N ARG A 40 16.42 38.05 -6.78
CA ARG A 40 16.46 36.91 -7.72
C ARG A 40 15.58 37.14 -8.94
N ILE A 41 14.38 37.67 -8.76
CA ILE A 41 13.47 38.01 -9.84
C ILE A 41 14.12 39.07 -10.77
N ASN A 42 14.75 40.11 -10.21
CA ASN A 42 15.46 41.13 -10.98
C ASN A 42 16.66 40.57 -11.75
N GLU A 43 17.36 39.56 -11.20
CA GLU A 43 18.43 38.87 -11.94
C GLU A 43 17.88 38.06 -13.12
N LEU A 44 16.77 37.37 -12.96
CA LEU A 44 16.11 36.63 -14.04
C LEU A 44 15.64 37.56 -15.17
N PHE A 45 15.18 38.78 -14.83
CA PHE A 45 14.78 39.77 -15.83
C PHE A 45 15.91 40.33 -16.66
N LYS A 46 17.19 40.19 -16.23
CA LYS A 46 18.32 40.60 -17.05
C LYS A 46 18.45 39.80 -18.33
N ASP A 47 18.03 38.55 -18.33
CA ASP A 47 17.96 37.68 -19.53
C ASP A 47 16.53 37.56 -20.04
N PHE A 48 15.94 38.69 -20.40
CA PHE A 48 14.57 38.78 -20.90
C PHE A 48 14.35 37.96 -22.18
N SER A 49 15.39 37.81 -23.01
CA SER A 49 15.32 37.06 -24.27
C SER A 49 15.12 35.56 -24.05
N SER A 50 15.71 35.00 -23.00
CA SER A 50 15.51 33.60 -22.64
C SER A 50 14.13 33.37 -22.03
N LEU A 51 13.65 34.28 -21.21
CA LEU A 51 12.32 34.21 -20.58
C LEU A 51 11.16 34.29 -21.58
N THR A 52 11.34 35.01 -22.68
CA THR A 52 10.34 35.20 -23.71
C THR A 52 10.46 34.23 -24.87
N ARG A 53 11.38 33.27 -24.79
CA ARG A 53 11.56 32.26 -25.82
C ARG A 53 10.36 31.32 -25.81
N PRO A 54 9.60 31.18 -26.94
CA PRO A 54 8.47 30.27 -27.00
C PRO A 54 8.94 28.81 -26.95
N THR A 55 8.28 28.01 -26.11
CA THR A 55 8.55 26.56 -25.98
C THR A 55 7.48 25.72 -26.66
N ALA A 56 6.24 26.19 -26.71
CA ALA A 56 5.14 25.57 -27.42
C ALA A 56 4.10 26.62 -27.85
N ALA A 57 3.28 26.28 -28.83
CA ALA A 57 2.14 27.09 -29.26
C ALA A 57 0.87 26.27 -29.18
N PHE A 58 -0.20 26.86 -28.64
CA PHE A 58 -1.56 26.31 -28.61
C PHE A 58 -2.36 27.01 -29.68
N ILE A 59 -2.87 26.25 -30.67
CA ILE A 59 -3.62 26.79 -31.81
C ILE A 59 -5.06 26.34 -31.63
N THR A 60 -5.97 27.29 -31.58
CA THR A 60 -7.43 27.06 -31.56
C THR A 60 -7.97 27.27 -32.96
N PHE A 61 -8.66 26.25 -33.48
CA PHE A 61 -9.33 26.32 -34.77
C PHE A 61 -10.81 26.68 -34.58
N GLU A 62 -11.42 27.35 -35.62
CA GLU A 62 -12.84 27.63 -35.63
C GLU A 62 -13.70 26.38 -35.86
N GLU A 63 -13.15 25.37 -36.53
CA GLU A 63 -13.83 24.13 -36.93
C GLU A 63 -13.11 22.91 -36.37
N GLU A 64 -13.83 21.92 -35.88
CA GLU A 64 -13.28 20.67 -35.31
C GLU A 64 -12.52 19.86 -36.39
N ASP A 65 -13.03 19.80 -37.63
CA ASP A 65 -12.37 19.12 -38.74
C ASP A 65 -10.96 19.65 -39.02
N ALA A 66 -10.72 20.92 -38.79
CA ALA A 66 -9.40 21.52 -38.95
C ALA A 66 -8.38 20.95 -37.93
N THR A 67 -8.82 20.63 -36.72
CA THR A 67 -7.99 19.97 -35.72
C THR A 67 -7.60 18.55 -36.17
N ILE A 68 -8.56 17.77 -36.69
CA ILE A 68 -8.32 16.42 -37.17
C ILE A 68 -7.34 16.44 -38.36
N ILE A 69 -7.51 17.38 -39.29
CA ILE A 69 -6.60 17.55 -40.41
C ILE A 69 -5.18 17.94 -39.93
N ALA A 70 -5.08 18.87 -38.96
CA ALA A 70 -3.79 19.30 -38.41
C ALA A 70 -3.04 18.16 -37.72
N LEU A 71 -3.73 17.29 -36.96
CA LEU A 71 -3.15 16.14 -36.31
C LEU A 71 -2.64 15.08 -37.30
N ASN A 72 -3.30 14.95 -38.47
CA ASN A 72 -2.93 14.02 -39.51
C ASN A 72 -1.83 14.55 -40.47
N LEU A 73 -1.46 15.82 -40.33
CA LEU A 73 -0.38 16.41 -41.11
C LEU A 73 0.96 15.77 -40.75
N LYS A 74 1.38 14.76 -41.50
CA LYS A 74 2.73 14.17 -41.44
C LYS A 74 3.76 15.06 -42.15
N THR A 75 3.78 16.34 -41.84
CA THR A 75 4.71 17.26 -42.51
C THR A 75 5.99 17.36 -41.69
N ASN A 76 7.14 17.29 -42.37
CA ASN A 76 8.45 17.73 -41.87
C ASN A 76 8.49 19.27 -41.78
N SER A 77 7.42 19.87 -41.26
CA SER A 77 7.32 21.31 -41.11
C SER A 77 8.31 21.76 -40.02
N GLN A 78 9.15 22.71 -40.39
CA GLN A 78 10.08 23.33 -39.50
C GLN A 78 9.70 24.79 -39.31
N VAL A 79 9.76 25.27 -38.07
CA VAL A 79 9.69 26.70 -37.74
C VAL A 79 11.01 27.09 -37.14
N LEU A 80 11.67 28.10 -37.71
CA LEU A 80 13.01 28.53 -37.29
C LEU A 80 14.06 27.42 -37.26
N GLY A 81 13.95 26.42 -38.17
CA GLY A 81 14.85 25.27 -38.24
C GLY A 81 14.59 24.16 -37.23
N LEU A 82 13.53 24.28 -36.41
CA LEU A 82 13.13 23.26 -35.45
C LEU A 82 11.93 22.46 -35.97
N PRO A 83 11.94 21.12 -35.85
CA PRO A 83 10.84 20.30 -36.28
C PRO A 83 9.61 20.55 -35.38
N ILE A 84 8.44 20.73 -36.00
CA ILE A 84 7.17 20.89 -35.28
C ILE A 84 6.45 19.56 -35.27
N LYS A 85 5.89 19.21 -34.10
CA LYS A 85 4.99 18.11 -33.91
C LYS A 85 3.62 18.64 -33.45
N PHE A 86 2.57 18.24 -34.14
CA PHE A 86 1.20 18.54 -33.72
C PHE A 86 0.69 17.42 -32.81
N GLU A 87 0.13 17.81 -31.68
CA GLU A 87 -0.50 16.91 -30.70
C GLU A 87 -1.82 17.51 -30.25
N LYS A 88 -2.79 16.68 -29.86
CA LYS A 88 -4.04 17.16 -29.29
C LYS A 88 -3.73 17.96 -28.02
N ALA A 89 -4.23 19.16 -27.93
CA ALA A 89 -4.08 19.98 -26.74
C ALA A 89 -4.91 19.42 -25.58
N SER A 90 -4.35 19.47 -24.38
CA SER A 90 -5.08 19.20 -23.15
C SER A 90 -5.89 20.46 -22.75
N GLU A 91 -6.84 20.28 -21.83
CA GLU A 91 -7.62 21.38 -21.26
C GLU A 91 -6.67 22.44 -20.67
N PRO A 92 -6.94 23.75 -20.91
CA PRO A 92 -6.05 24.83 -20.44
C PRO A 92 -5.82 24.83 -18.93
N THR A 93 -6.82 24.39 -18.15
CA THR A 93 -6.76 24.29 -16.69
C THR A 93 -5.93 23.11 -16.20
N ASP A 94 -5.67 22.13 -17.07
CA ASP A 94 -4.88 20.92 -16.77
C ASP A 94 -3.38 21.11 -17.04
N ILE A 95 -2.99 22.20 -17.71
CA ILE A 95 -1.62 22.45 -18.12
C ILE A 95 -0.79 22.98 -16.94
N ILE A 96 0.34 22.31 -16.66
CA ILE A 96 1.36 22.81 -15.74
C ILE A 96 2.37 23.60 -16.54
N TRP A 97 2.15 24.91 -16.61
CA TRP A 97 2.93 25.80 -17.46
C TRP A 97 4.42 25.79 -17.15
N GLU A 98 4.79 25.65 -15.88
CA GLU A 98 6.18 25.61 -15.40
C GLU A 98 6.95 24.40 -15.93
N ASN A 99 6.28 23.30 -16.20
CA ASN A 99 6.92 22.06 -16.62
C ASN A 99 7.11 21.97 -18.15
N ARG A 100 6.59 22.94 -18.91
CA ARG A 100 6.72 22.94 -20.39
C ARG A 100 8.12 23.20 -20.92
N ILE A 101 9.06 23.54 -20.05
CA ILE A 101 10.47 23.73 -20.44
C ILE A 101 11.23 22.40 -20.59
N TYR A 102 10.75 21.31 -19.97
CA TYR A 102 11.46 20.04 -20.00
C TYR A 102 11.36 19.38 -21.37
N THR A 103 12.53 18.95 -21.89
CA THR A 103 12.61 18.20 -23.13
C THR A 103 12.24 16.73 -22.90
N ARG A 104 12.00 15.99 -23.98
CA ARG A 104 11.67 14.57 -23.90
C ARG A 104 12.78 13.73 -23.26
N THR A 105 14.03 14.12 -23.47
CA THR A 105 15.22 13.53 -22.85
C THR A 105 15.28 13.82 -21.34
N ASP A 106 14.96 15.03 -20.92
CA ASP A 106 14.91 15.38 -19.48
C ASP A 106 13.87 14.54 -18.76
N TYR A 107 12.70 14.35 -19.36
CA TYR A 107 11.67 13.46 -18.84
C TYR A 107 12.16 12.05 -18.65
N PHE A 108 12.77 11.47 -19.68
CA PHE A 108 13.26 10.09 -19.63
C PHE A 108 14.26 9.89 -18.48
N PHE A 109 15.23 10.78 -18.35
CA PHE A 109 16.21 10.69 -17.27
C PHE A 109 15.59 10.90 -15.88
N ARG A 110 14.67 11.85 -15.73
CA ARG A 110 13.97 12.07 -14.47
C ARG A 110 13.08 10.90 -14.09
N GLN A 111 12.38 10.31 -15.04
CA GLN A 111 11.61 9.09 -14.83
C GLN A 111 12.51 7.92 -14.42
N LEU A 112 13.62 7.72 -15.12
CA LEU A 112 14.56 6.65 -14.80
C LEU A 112 15.10 6.80 -13.36
N VAL A 113 15.53 7.98 -12.98
CA VAL A 113 16.02 8.26 -11.62
C VAL A 113 14.92 8.04 -10.59
N ALA A 114 13.71 8.58 -10.81
CA ALA A 114 12.60 8.43 -9.88
C ALA A 114 12.22 6.95 -9.68
N PHE A 115 12.09 6.18 -10.76
CA PHE A 115 11.75 4.76 -10.68
C PHE A 115 12.86 3.92 -10.07
N THR A 116 14.13 4.25 -10.31
CA THR A 116 15.25 3.60 -9.62
C THR A 116 15.20 3.85 -8.11
N ILE A 117 14.94 5.09 -7.69
CA ILE A 117 14.79 5.42 -6.26
C ILE A 117 13.59 4.67 -5.65
N ILE A 118 12.44 4.62 -6.35
CA ILE A 118 11.26 3.86 -5.91
C ILE A 118 11.60 2.37 -5.77
N GLY A 119 12.31 1.78 -6.73
CA GLY A 119 12.77 0.40 -6.67
C GLY A 119 13.67 0.11 -5.46
N ILE A 120 14.64 1.00 -5.20
CA ILE A 120 15.51 0.91 -4.02
C ILE A 120 14.71 1.00 -2.71
N LEU A 121 13.76 1.93 -2.64
CA LEU A 121 12.89 2.08 -1.47
C LEU A 121 11.98 0.87 -1.25
N LEU A 122 11.45 0.27 -2.31
CA LEU A 122 10.70 -0.98 -2.22
C LEU A 122 11.56 -2.12 -1.70
N PHE A 123 12.78 -2.26 -2.22
CA PHE A 123 13.71 -3.28 -1.75
C PHE A 123 14.13 -3.05 -0.28
N ALA A 124 14.38 -1.80 0.11
CA ALA A 124 14.68 -1.44 1.48
C ALA A 124 13.50 -1.75 2.43
N SER A 125 12.26 -1.42 2.01
CA SER A 125 11.06 -1.76 2.78
C SER A 125 10.89 -3.27 2.94
N PHE A 126 11.14 -4.03 1.87
CA PHE A 126 11.14 -5.49 1.92
C PHE A 126 12.16 -6.01 2.93
N ALA A 127 13.42 -5.54 2.87
CA ALA A 127 14.48 -5.99 3.78
C ALA A 127 14.15 -5.69 5.26
N VAL A 128 13.59 -4.51 5.54
CA VAL A 128 13.19 -4.12 6.89
C VAL A 128 12.02 -4.98 7.39
N ILE A 129 10.97 -5.14 6.59
CA ILE A 129 9.79 -5.94 6.96
C ILE A 129 10.17 -7.42 7.11
N TYR A 130 11.04 -7.94 6.23
CA TYR A 130 11.58 -9.29 6.33
C TYR A 130 12.30 -9.49 7.67
N LYS A 131 13.20 -8.58 8.06
CA LYS A 131 13.92 -8.66 9.33
C LYS A 131 12.96 -8.62 10.54
N VAL A 132 12.00 -7.72 10.53
CA VAL A 132 11.01 -7.60 11.63
C VAL A 132 10.13 -8.85 11.70
N ALA A 133 9.69 -9.38 10.55
CA ALA A 133 8.90 -10.61 10.52
C ALA A 133 9.68 -11.82 11.04
N ARG A 134 11.00 -11.91 10.73
CA ARG A 134 11.87 -12.96 11.28
C ARG A 134 11.99 -12.86 12.80
N MET A 135 12.28 -11.66 13.32
CA MET A 135 12.32 -11.45 14.77
C MET A 135 10.99 -11.86 15.43
N SER A 136 9.87 -11.48 14.81
CA SER A 136 8.54 -11.86 15.29
C SER A 136 8.29 -13.37 15.26
N ALA A 137 8.79 -14.04 14.22
CA ALA A 137 8.69 -15.50 14.07
C ALA A 137 9.53 -16.25 15.08
N ASP A 138 10.76 -15.78 15.33
CA ASP A 138 11.67 -16.40 16.31
C ASP A 138 11.05 -16.30 17.72
N ILE A 139 10.55 -15.14 18.11
CA ILE A 139 9.84 -14.95 19.38
C ILE A 139 8.58 -15.85 19.46
N ALA A 140 7.83 -16.02 18.37
CA ALA A 140 6.65 -16.88 18.35
C ALA A 140 6.99 -18.39 18.47
N ARG A 141 8.19 -18.79 18.07
CA ARG A 141 8.68 -20.19 18.23
C ARG A 141 8.96 -20.55 19.67
N GLU A 142 9.40 -19.60 20.48
CA GLU A 142 9.67 -19.82 21.90
C GLU A 142 8.39 -20.23 22.66
N PHE A 143 7.23 -19.69 22.23
CA PHE A 143 5.93 -19.99 22.84
C PHE A 143 4.92 -20.47 21.79
N PRO A 144 5.00 -21.74 21.38
CA PRO A 144 4.08 -22.27 20.38
C PRO A 144 2.64 -22.25 20.90
N LYS A 145 1.70 -21.93 19.99
CA LYS A 145 0.27 -22.06 20.27
C LYS A 145 -0.09 -23.53 20.37
N VAL A 146 -0.35 -23.98 21.57
CA VAL A 146 -0.64 -25.39 21.87
C VAL A 146 -2.13 -25.57 22.10
N ASP A 147 -2.64 -26.75 21.76
CA ASP A 147 -4.01 -27.15 22.11
C ASP A 147 -4.07 -27.55 23.58
N CYS A 148 -4.58 -26.64 24.40
CA CYS A 148 -4.62 -26.84 25.85
C CYS A 148 -5.59 -27.95 26.29
N GLU A 149 -6.61 -28.30 25.48
CA GLU A 149 -7.49 -29.44 25.81
C GLU A 149 -6.72 -30.75 25.68
N ALA A 150 -5.92 -30.92 24.62
CA ALA A 150 -5.09 -32.07 24.43
C ALA A 150 -4.02 -32.23 25.53
N ILE A 151 -3.39 -31.12 25.92
CA ILE A 151 -2.37 -31.12 26.98
C ILE A 151 -2.99 -31.43 28.36
N LYS A 152 -4.13 -30.83 28.69
CA LYS A 152 -4.85 -31.12 29.93
C LYS A 152 -5.28 -32.60 30.03
N THR A 153 -5.71 -33.19 28.92
CA THR A 153 -6.03 -34.63 28.89
C THR A 153 -4.80 -35.52 29.05
N THR A 154 -3.66 -35.11 28.51
CA THR A 154 -2.40 -35.85 28.58
C THR A 154 -1.76 -35.81 29.98
N TYR A 155 -1.67 -34.64 30.58
CA TYR A 155 -0.99 -34.44 31.84
C TYR A 155 -1.89 -34.48 33.09
N GLY A 156 -3.18 -34.26 32.92
CA GLY A 156 -4.19 -34.34 34.00
C GLY A 156 -3.83 -33.52 35.25
N SER A 157 -3.84 -34.19 36.41
CA SER A 157 -3.50 -33.57 37.70
C SER A 157 -2.04 -33.18 37.86
N GLN A 158 -1.15 -33.65 37.00
CA GLN A 158 0.30 -33.39 37.05
C GLN A 158 0.70 -32.16 36.19
N LEU A 159 -0.27 -31.51 35.53
CA LEU A 159 -0.02 -30.34 34.65
C LEU A 159 0.81 -29.26 35.36
N LYS A 160 0.56 -29.03 36.65
CA LYS A 160 1.34 -28.06 37.45
C LYS A 160 2.80 -28.41 37.56
N THR A 161 3.15 -29.71 37.79
CA THR A 161 4.53 -30.16 37.90
C THR A 161 5.26 -30.01 36.58
N TYR A 162 4.61 -30.43 35.49
CA TYR A 162 5.18 -30.26 34.16
C TYR A 162 5.29 -28.79 33.72
N ALA A 163 4.42 -27.92 34.20
CA ALA A 163 4.53 -26.48 33.93
C ALA A 163 5.78 -25.86 34.62
N ILE A 164 6.13 -26.32 35.83
CA ILE A 164 7.34 -25.88 36.55
C ILE A 164 8.58 -26.39 35.83
N GLU A 165 8.61 -27.69 35.47
CA GLU A 165 9.73 -28.29 34.70
C GLU A 165 9.91 -27.58 33.34
N ASP A 166 8.82 -27.27 32.64
CA ASP A 166 8.79 -26.54 31.37
C ASP A 166 9.36 -25.11 31.52
N TYR A 167 9.00 -24.40 32.60
CA TYR A 167 9.55 -23.10 32.91
C TYR A 167 11.09 -23.18 33.17
N ASP A 168 11.55 -24.11 33.97
CA ASP A 168 12.98 -24.29 34.25
C ASP A 168 13.76 -24.65 32.99
N PHE A 169 13.14 -25.44 32.10
CA PHE A 169 13.73 -25.82 30.82
C PHE A 169 13.87 -24.61 29.89
N VAL A 170 12.85 -23.77 29.78
CA VAL A 170 12.84 -22.55 28.94
C VAL A 170 13.86 -21.53 29.43
N VAL A 171 13.96 -21.34 30.76
CA VAL A 171 14.94 -20.44 31.36
C VAL A 171 16.39 -20.96 31.21
N ALA A 172 16.59 -22.26 31.34
CA ALA A 172 17.94 -22.86 31.24
C ALA A 172 18.50 -22.91 29.80
N ASN A 173 17.64 -22.93 28.79
CA ASN A 173 17.99 -23.13 27.38
C ASN A 173 17.72 -21.90 26.48
N ASP A 174 17.66 -20.70 27.06
CA ASP A 174 17.51 -19.42 26.30
C ASP A 174 16.38 -19.45 25.27
N GLY A 175 15.17 -19.88 25.70
CA GLY A 175 13.97 -19.76 24.86
C GLY A 175 13.77 -20.90 23.86
N LEU A 176 14.27 -22.11 24.11
CA LEU A 176 13.89 -23.28 23.33
C LEU A 176 12.38 -23.59 23.49
N PRO A 177 11.71 -24.15 22.46
CA PRO A 177 10.27 -24.35 22.49
C PRO A 177 9.85 -25.20 23.69
N SER A 178 8.89 -24.69 24.45
CA SER A 178 8.33 -25.34 25.60
C SER A 178 7.38 -26.48 25.20
N SER A 179 7.12 -27.44 26.11
CA SER A 179 6.12 -28.49 25.89
C SER A 179 4.70 -27.95 25.76
N GLY A 180 4.50 -26.69 26.12
CA GLY A 180 3.20 -26.00 26.17
C GLY A 180 2.46 -26.23 27.50
N ALA A 181 3.01 -27.02 28.41
CA ALA A 181 2.40 -27.24 29.73
C ALA A 181 2.34 -25.93 30.54
N LEU A 182 3.43 -25.14 30.52
CA LEU A 182 3.48 -23.80 31.14
C LEU A 182 2.40 -22.88 30.58
N THR A 183 2.27 -22.82 29.26
CA THR A 183 1.30 -21.96 28.56
C THR A 183 -0.13 -22.31 28.99
N CYS A 184 -0.47 -23.61 29.00
CA CYS A 184 -1.82 -24.05 29.32
C CYS A 184 -2.15 -23.91 30.80
N PHE A 185 -1.18 -24.17 31.70
CA PHE A 185 -1.35 -24.01 33.14
C PHE A 185 -1.56 -22.53 33.50
N CYS A 186 -0.67 -21.66 33.08
CA CYS A 186 -0.78 -20.23 33.41
C CYS A 186 -1.99 -19.55 32.78
N THR A 187 -2.38 -19.92 31.55
CA THR A 187 -3.60 -19.39 30.93
C THR A 187 -4.85 -19.79 31.68
N ASP A 188 -4.92 -21.03 32.18
CA ASP A 188 -6.05 -21.52 32.98
C ASP A 188 -6.14 -20.80 34.34
N GLU A 189 -5.02 -20.72 35.04
CA GLU A 189 -4.95 -20.01 36.33
C GLU A 189 -5.28 -18.53 36.21
N MET A 190 -4.77 -17.84 35.19
CA MET A 190 -5.10 -16.43 34.94
C MET A 190 -6.59 -16.24 34.59
N THR A 191 -7.21 -17.20 33.92
CA THR A 191 -8.63 -17.14 33.57
C THR A 191 -9.52 -17.36 34.79
N ASN A 192 -9.10 -18.27 35.69
CA ASN A 192 -9.89 -18.64 36.88
C ASN A 192 -9.65 -17.68 38.06
N ASN A 193 -8.39 -17.31 38.34
CA ASN A 193 -8.00 -16.49 39.53
C ASN A 193 -6.76 -15.64 39.20
N TYR A 194 -6.92 -14.53 38.47
CA TYR A 194 -5.82 -13.67 38.05
C TYR A 194 -4.90 -13.20 39.18
N ASP A 195 -5.45 -12.78 40.30
CA ASP A 195 -4.65 -12.27 41.43
C ASP A 195 -3.78 -13.37 42.06
N ILE A 196 -4.28 -14.61 42.12
CA ILE A 196 -3.51 -15.75 42.63
C ILE A 196 -2.43 -16.14 41.62
N ALA A 197 -2.74 -16.12 40.32
CA ALA A 197 -1.77 -16.40 39.26
C ALA A 197 -0.58 -15.43 39.29
N MET A 198 -0.81 -14.17 39.62
CA MET A 198 0.21 -13.13 39.66
C MET A 198 1.04 -13.09 40.96
N THR A 199 0.52 -13.65 42.06
CA THR A 199 1.16 -13.58 43.41
C THR A 199 1.68 -14.92 43.89
N SER A 200 1.26 -16.04 43.30
CA SER A 200 1.63 -17.37 43.75
C SER A 200 2.90 -17.87 43.03
N ASN A 201 3.82 -18.47 43.80
CA ASN A 201 5.00 -19.15 43.28
C ASN A 201 4.74 -20.62 42.90
N TYR A 202 3.52 -21.10 43.09
CA TYR A 202 3.09 -22.48 42.84
C TYR A 202 4.00 -23.59 43.41
N GLY A 203 4.87 -23.25 44.37
CA GLY A 203 5.84 -24.19 44.97
C GLY A 203 7.12 -24.34 44.17
N HIS A 204 7.44 -23.40 43.29
CA HIS A 204 8.71 -23.39 42.57
C HIS A 204 9.88 -23.29 43.56
N PRO A 205 10.97 -24.06 43.39
CA PRO A 205 12.12 -24.15 44.36
C PRO A 205 12.76 -22.78 44.66
N HIS A 206 12.84 -21.91 43.64
CA HIS A 206 13.46 -20.60 43.73
C HIS A 206 12.45 -19.46 44.02
N GLN A 207 11.23 -19.81 44.44
CA GLN A 207 10.13 -18.84 44.73
C GLN A 207 9.82 -17.88 43.58
N GLN A 208 10.10 -18.25 42.35
CA GLN A 208 9.78 -17.44 41.16
C GLN A 208 8.28 -17.45 40.86
N LEU A 209 7.78 -16.31 40.38
CA LEU A 209 6.35 -16.12 40.01
C LEU A 209 6.18 -16.52 38.54
N ILE A 210 6.14 -17.82 38.25
CA ILE A 210 6.19 -18.40 36.92
C ILE A 210 5.11 -17.84 35.99
N CYS A 211 3.86 -17.67 36.44
CA CYS A 211 2.81 -17.14 35.60
C CYS A 211 2.89 -15.63 35.38
N LYS A 212 3.50 -14.89 36.31
CA LYS A 212 3.74 -13.45 36.15
C LYS A 212 4.83 -13.19 35.11
N GLU A 213 5.90 -13.98 35.12
CA GLU A 213 6.94 -13.88 34.10
C GLU A 213 6.42 -14.34 32.75
N PHE A 214 5.63 -15.42 32.72
CA PHE A 214 4.96 -15.89 31.51
C PHE A 214 4.04 -14.80 30.91
N GLU A 215 3.22 -14.11 31.72
CA GLU A 215 2.36 -13.01 31.27
C GLU A 215 3.18 -11.87 30.65
N SER A 216 4.29 -11.50 31.30
CA SER A 216 5.19 -10.45 30.82
C SER A 216 5.72 -10.78 29.41
N ILE A 217 6.21 -12.01 29.23
CA ILE A 217 6.76 -12.50 27.96
C ILE A 217 5.62 -12.62 26.93
N GLN A 218 4.46 -13.17 27.30
CA GLN A 218 3.32 -13.31 26.39
C GLN A 218 2.77 -11.95 25.93
N THR A 219 2.78 -10.96 26.81
CA THR A 219 2.40 -9.58 26.48
C THR A 219 3.41 -8.99 25.48
N GLU A 220 4.67 -9.19 25.69
CA GLU A 220 5.73 -8.76 24.75
C GLU A 220 5.56 -9.42 23.38
N VAL A 221 5.38 -10.73 23.33
CA VAL A 221 5.09 -11.50 22.08
C VAL A 221 3.84 -10.95 21.38
N PHE A 222 2.76 -10.72 22.14
CA PHE A 222 1.51 -10.18 21.60
C PHE A 222 1.71 -8.78 21.01
N LEU A 223 2.44 -7.90 21.70
CA LEU A 223 2.76 -6.55 21.22
C LEU A 223 3.60 -6.61 19.95
N TRP A 224 4.63 -7.45 19.89
CA TRP A 224 5.47 -7.62 18.72
C TRP A 224 4.68 -8.15 17.51
N LEU A 225 3.89 -9.21 17.68
CA LEU A 225 3.08 -9.79 16.61
C LEU A 225 2.04 -8.81 16.06
N ASN A 226 1.43 -8.01 16.95
CA ASN A 226 0.46 -7.01 16.50
C ASN A 226 1.13 -5.74 15.97
N SER A 227 2.29 -5.35 16.49
CA SER A 227 3.04 -4.17 16.01
C SER A 227 3.45 -4.31 14.54
N LEU A 228 3.72 -5.52 14.07
CA LEU A 228 4.10 -5.78 12.69
C LEU A 228 3.06 -5.23 11.70
N LYS A 229 1.75 -5.41 11.99
CA LYS A 229 0.66 -4.92 11.14
C LYS A 229 0.66 -3.39 11.03
N TYR A 230 0.85 -2.70 12.15
CA TYR A 230 0.92 -1.24 12.20
C TYR A 230 2.20 -0.72 11.57
N PHE A 231 3.31 -1.46 11.76
CA PHE A 231 4.59 -1.13 11.15
C PHE A 231 4.52 -1.19 9.62
N ILE A 232 3.97 -2.25 9.05
CA ILE A 232 3.74 -2.38 7.60
C ILE A 232 2.87 -1.23 7.08
N THR A 233 1.80 -0.89 7.80
CA THR A 233 0.91 0.22 7.44
C THR A 233 1.64 1.55 7.46
N GLY A 234 2.48 1.80 8.47
CA GLY A 234 3.31 3.00 8.58
C GLY A 234 4.33 3.11 7.44
N VAL A 235 5.02 2.03 7.11
CA VAL A 235 5.96 1.97 5.98
C VAL A 235 5.25 2.27 4.67
N ASN A 236 4.07 1.69 4.45
CA ASN A 236 3.26 1.95 3.25
C ASN A 236 2.85 3.41 3.13
N TYR A 237 2.51 4.06 4.25
CA TYR A 237 2.17 5.49 4.25
C TYR A 237 3.36 6.37 3.89
N ILE A 238 4.54 6.08 4.46
CA ILE A 238 5.79 6.81 4.15
C ILE A 238 6.16 6.63 2.67
N LEU A 239 6.19 5.38 2.19
CA LEU A 239 6.49 5.06 0.80
C LEU A 239 5.56 5.79 -0.16
N ARG A 240 4.26 5.76 0.12
CA ARG A 240 3.26 6.47 -0.68
C ARG A 240 3.58 7.96 -0.77
N THR A 241 3.89 8.60 0.35
CA THR A 241 4.21 10.03 0.41
C THR A 241 5.47 10.34 -0.41
N VAL A 242 6.51 9.53 -0.26
CA VAL A 242 7.76 9.70 -1.02
C VAL A 242 7.54 9.49 -2.52
N CYS A 243 6.75 8.47 -2.91
CA CYS A 243 6.40 8.23 -4.31
C CYS A 243 5.69 9.42 -4.95
N ILE A 244 4.76 10.07 -4.24
CA ILE A 244 4.06 11.26 -4.72
C ILE A 244 5.04 12.41 -4.95
N LEU A 245 5.98 12.63 -4.02
CA LEU A 245 6.99 13.68 -4.15
C LEU A 245 7.94 13.40 -5.32
N LEU A 246 8.33 12.14 -5.53
CA LEU A 246 9.18 11.74 -6.66
C LEU A 246 8.46 11.91 -7.99
N VAL A 247 7.19 11.51 -8.09
CA VAL A 247 6.38 11.70 -9.31
C VAL A 247 6.18 13.18 -9.59
N ALA A 248 5.94 14.01 -8.57
CA ALA A 248 5.85 15.47 -8.72
C ALA A 248 7.19 16.08 -9.21
N TRP A 249 8.33 15.53 -8.76
CA TRP A 249 9.65 15.97 -9.18
C TRP A 249 9.96 15.66 -10.65
N ILE A 250 9.35 14.63 -11.25
CA ILE A 250 9.53 14.31 -12.68
C ILE A 250 9.15 15.51 -13.56
N GLY A 251 8.08 16.24 -13.18
CA GLY A 251 7.69 17.47 -13.84
C GLY A 251 6.80 17.22 -15.07
N TYR A 252 5.73 16.43 -14.94
CA TYR A 252 4.77 16.18 -16.02
C TYR A 252 4.15 17.47 -16.55
N PRO A 253 3.82 17.53 -17.86
CA PRO A 253 3.28 18.75 -18.50
C PRO A 253 1.83 19.04 -18.13
N THR A 254 1.09 18.03 -17.66
CA THR A 254 -0.32 18.15 -17.27
C THR A 254 -0.57 17.55 -15.91
N GLU A 255 -1.54 18.09 -15.18
CA GLU A 255 -1.97 17.51 -13.91
C GLU A 255 -2.57 16.11 -14.09
N THR A 256 -3.30 15.87 -15.19
CA THR A 256 -3.86 14.55 -15.53
C THR A 256 -2.78 13.49 -15.68
N GLU A 257 -1.69 13.75 -16.46
CA GLU A 257 -0.58 12.80 -16.60
C GLU A 257 0.14 12.54 -15.27
N LYS A 258 0.35 13.59 -14.48
CA LYS A 258 0.92 13.49 -13.15
C LYS A 258 0.04 12.65 -12.21
N LEU A 259 -1.28 12.84 -12.22
CA LEU A 259 -2.22 12.06 -11.43
C LEU A 259 -2.29 10.60 -11.89
N GLU A 260 -2.29 10.37 -13.20
CA GLU A 260 -2.26 9.02 -13.78
C GLU A 260 -1.03 8.25 -13.31
N MET A 261 0.16 8.86 -13.44
CA MET A 261 1.40 8.22 -13.01
C MET A 261 1.46 8.05 -11.49
N THR A 262 0.99 9.05 -10.73
CA THR A 262 0.89 8.93 -9.27
C THR A 262 -0.02 7.77 -8.87
N THR A 263 -1.16 7.60 -9.54
CA THR A 263 -2.08 6.48 -9.30
C THR A 263 -1.41 5.13 -9.56
N LYS A 264 -0.75 5.00 -10.72
CA LYS A 264 -0.05 3.76 -11.10
C LYS A 264 1.05 3.39 -10.10
N VAL A 265 1.92 4.33 -9.78
CA VAL A 265 3.04 4.11 -8.86
C VAL A 265 2.54 3.80 -7.45
N THR A 266 1.59 4.59 -6.94
CA THR A 266 1.04 4.38 -5.60
C THR A 266 0.33 3.04 -5.49
N PHE A 267 -0.47 2.67 -6.50
CA PHE A 267 -1.12 1.37 -6.56
C PHE A 267 -0.10 0.24 -6.58
N PHE A 268 0.90 0.29 -7.48
CA PHE A 268 1.90 -0.76 -7.60
C PHE A 268 2.68 -0.97 -6.30
N VAL A 269 3.11 0.12 -5.65
CA VAL A 269 3.82 0.07 -4.37
C VAL A 269 2.95 -0.51 -3.26
N GLN A 270 1.69 -0.10 -3.16
CA GLN A 270 0.75 -0.62 -2.15
C GLN A 270 0.44 -2.09 -2.39
N TYR A 271 0.14 -2.47 -3.64
CA TYR A 271 -0.17 -3.84 -4.01
C TYR A 271 1.02 -4.77 -3.76
N PHE A 272 2.23 -4.36 -4.17
CA PHE A 272 3.44 -5.13 -3.90
C PHE A 272 3.63 -5.38 -2.41
N ASN A 273 3.53 -4.36 -1.59
CA ASN A 273 3.71 -4.49 -0.15
C ASN A 273 2.58 -5.26 0.54
N THR A 274 1.36 -5.16 0.05
CA THR A 274 0.20 -5.82 0.70
C THR A 274 0.05 -7.28 0.25
N ALA A 275 0.30 -7.56 -1.02
CA ALA A 275 0.15 -8.90 -1.57
C ALA A 275 1.49 -9.66 -1.60
N PHE A 276 2.41 -9.23 -2.46
CA PHE A 276 3.63 -9.99 -2.70
C PHE A 276 4.59 -10.03 -1.51
N LEU A 277 4.73 -8.93 -0.79
CA LEU A 277 5.68 -8.86 0.31
C LEU A 277 5.29 -9.82 1.43
N LEU A 278 4.01 -9.90 1.81
CA LEU A 278 3.53 -10.84 2.82
C LEU A 278 3.78 -12.30 2.39
N LEU A 279 3.58 -12.61 1.12
CA LEU A 279 3.86 -13.94 0.56
C LEU A 279 5.35 -14.27 0.67
N LEU A 280 6.22 -13.38 0.14
CA LEU A 280 7.67 -13.60 0.05
C LEU A 280 8.36 -13.67 1.42
N VAL A 281 7.93 -12.83 2.37
CA VAL A 281 8.52 -12.77 3.71
C VAL A 281 8.30 -14.08 4.49
N ASN A 282 7.14 -14.70 4.27
CA ASN A 282 6.76 -15.91 5.01
C ASN A 282 7.07 -17.21 4.24
N ALA A 283 7.45 -17.12 2.95
CA ALA A 283 7.79 -18.28 2.15
C ALA A 283 9.12 -18.88 2.57
N ASP A 284 9.17 -20.21 2.73
CA ASP A 284 10.39 -20.98 2.81
C ASP A 284 10.69 -21.57 1.42
N LEU A 285 11.61 -20.96 0.71
CA LEU A 285 12.00 -21.41 -0.64
C LEU A 285 13.13 -22.45 -0.61
N GLY A 286 13.56 -22.87 0.58
CA GLY A 286 14.63 -23.86 0.74
C GLY A 286 15.97 -23.41 0.12
N GLU A 287 16.83 -24.38 -0.18
CA GLU A 287 18.15 -24.16 -0.80
C GLU A 287 18.09 -24.05 -2.34
N GLN A 288 16.98 -23.62 -2.91
CA GLN A 288 16.83 -23.49 -4.37
C GLN A 288 17.73 -22.37 -4.92
N PRO A 289 18.29 -22.52 -6.14
CA PRO A 289 19.17 -21.52 -6.75
C PRO A 289 18.51 -20.15 -6.98
N PHE A 290 17.19 -20.09 -6.97
CA PHE A 290 16.40 -18.86 -7.11
C PHE A 290 15.86 -18.32 -5.78
N SER A 291 16.30 -18.86 -4.63
CA SER A 291 15.79 -18.44 -3.31
C SER A 291 16.17 -17.02 -2.93
N PHE A 292 17.12 -16.37 -3.62
CA PHE A 292 17.62 -15.02 -3.31
C PHE A 292 17.93 -14.80 -1.82
N GLY A 293 18.28 -15.87 -1.09
CA GLY A 293 18.50 -15.82 0.36
C GLY A 293 17.21 -15.79 1.20
N LEU A 294 16.04 -16.03 0.60
CA LEU A 294 14.75 -16.19 1.29
C LEU A 294 14.60 -17.59 1.85
N THR A 295 15.64 -18.08 2.55
CA THR A 295 15.65 -19.37 3.24
C THR A 295 15.13 -19.20 4.66
N GLY A 296 14.36 -20.15 5.14
CA GLY A 296 13.88 -20.20 6.53
C GLY A 296 12.58 -19.40 6.77
N GLY A 297 11.66 -19.29 5.80
CA GLY A 297 10.26 -18.97 6.03
C GLY A 297 9.62 -19.91 7.05
N ILE A 298 8.48 -19.53 7.59
CA ILE A 298 7.77 -20.40 8.53
C ILE A 298 6.96 -21.42 7.74
N GLU A 299 6.57 -21.06 6.52
CA GLU A 299 5.59 -21.79 5.73
C GLU A 299 6.20 -22.22 4.39
N SER A 300 6.27 -23.53 4.19
CA SER A 300 6.76 -24.12 2.93
C SER A 300 5.69 -24.17 1.84
N ASP A 301 4.41 -24.01 2.21
CA ASP A 301 3.28 -24.15 1.29
C ASP A 301 2.01 -23.44 1.82
N PHE A 302 0.93 -23.42 0.99
CA PHE A 302 -0.41 -22.99 1.37
C PHE A 302 -1.11 -24.05 2.25
N ASP A 303 -0.61 -24.24 3.45
CA ASP A 303 -1.14 -25.21 4.40
C ASP A 303 -2.12 -24.56 5.41
N LYS A 304 -2.62 -25.36 6.34
CA LYS A 304 -3.54 -24.91 7.39
C LYS A 304 -2.91 -23.82 8.27
N THR A 305 -1.59 -23.85 8.51
CA THR A 305 -0.86 -22.88 9.32
C THR A 305 -0.69 -21.58 8.57
N TRP A 306 -0.39 -21.62 7.27
CA TRP A 306 -0.37 -20.46 6.40
C TRP A 306 -1.69 -19.68 6.43
N PHE A 307 -2.83 -20.38 6.31
CA PHE A 307 -4.15 -19.71 6.37
C PHE A 307 -4.45 -19.10 7.73
N LYS A 308 -4.02 -19.75 8.84
CA LYS A 308 -4.22 -19.20 10.19
C LYS A 308 -3.39 -17.94 10.45
N VAL A 309 -2.18 -17.87 9.98
CA VAL A 309 -1.24 -16.77 10.27
C VAL A 309 -1.33 -15.69 9.18
N ILE A 310 -0.99 -16.05 7.95
CA ILE A 310 -0.88 -15.12 6.83
C ILE A 310 -2.24 -14.78 6.27
N GLY A 311 -3.10 -15.79 6.07
CA GLY A 311 -4.47 -15.60 5.61
C GLY A 311 -5.26 -14.67 6.54
N ASN A 312 -5.18 -14.86 7.86
CA ASN A 312 -5.81 -13.96 8.83
C ASN A 312 -5.24 -12.53 8.78
N THR A 313 -3.94 -12.39 8.54
CA THR A 313 -3.31 -11.08 8.38
C THR A 313 -3.82 -10.38 7.12
N ILE A 314 -3.97 -11.09 6.00
CA ILE A 314 -4.53 -10.56 4.76
C ILE A 314 -5.99 -10.12 4.97
N VAL A 315 -6.81 -10.98 5.57
CA VAL A 315 -8.21 -10.64 5.89
C VAL A 315 -8.29 -9.41 6.80
N GLY A 316 -7.47 -9.35 7.86
CA GLY A 316 -7.42 -8.20 8.76
C GLY A 316 -7.02 -6.89 8.06
N THR A 317 -6.01 -6.92 7.19
CA THR A 317 -5.60 -5.74 6.41
C THR A 317 -6.67 -5.31 5.40
N MET A 318 -7.40 -6.25 4.82
CA MET A 318 -8.49 -5.96 3.89
C MET A 318 -9.72 -5.37 4.60
N ILE A 319 -10.09 -5.87 5.78
CA ILE A 319 -11.13 -5.27 6.63
C ILE A 319 -10.75 -3.84 7.01
N PHE A 320 -9.49 -3.63 7.44
CA PHE A 320 -8.99 -2.29 7.75
C PHE A 320 -9.08 -1.37 6.52
N SER A 321 -8.64 -1.84 5.35
CA SER A 321 -8.71 -1.08 4.09
C SER A 321 -10.15 -0.75 3.69
N ALA A 322 -11.10 -1.64 3.95
CA ALA A 322 -12.52 -1.43 3.68
C ALA A 322 -13.16 -0.37 4.58
N VAL A 323 -12.72 -0.26 5.85
CA VAL A 323 -13.24 0.70 6.84
C VAL A 323 -12.47 2.02 6.80
N PHE A 324 -11.23 2.02 6.29
CA PHE A 324 -10.33 3.18 6.27
C PHE A 324 -10.95 4.46 5.68
N PRO A 325 -11.74 4.44 4.60
CA PRO A 325 -12.39 5.65 4.06
C PRO A 325 -13.31 6.34 5.07
N LEU A 326 -14.01 5.58 5.90
CA LEU A 326 -14.82 6.14 7.00
C LEU A 326 -13.94 6.83 8.05
N MET A 327 -12.87 6.16 8.47
CA MET A 327 -11.92 6.71 9.44
C MET A 327 -11.25 7.99 8.91
N GLU A 328 -10.88 8.00 7.63
CA GLU A 328 -10.32 9.17 6.95
C GLU A 328 -11.31 10.33 6.92
N ALA A 329 -12.57 10.09 6.55
CA ALA A 329 -13.61 11.11 6.52
C ALA A 329 -13.89 11.71 7.91
N PHE A 330 -14.05 10.87 8.94
CA PHE A 330 -14.23 11.33 10.32
C PHE A 330 -13.00 12.07 10.86
N GLY A 331 -11.80 11.57 10.54
CA GLY A 331 -10.54 12.22 10.90
C GLY A 331 -10.41 13.62 10.29
N PHE A 332 -10.67 13.76 9.00
CA PHE A 332 -10.68 15.07 8.34
C PHE A 332 -11.73 16.01 8.91
N PHE A 333 -12.93 15.52 9.16
CA PHE A 333 -13.99 16.32 9.77
C PHE A 333 -13.59 16.80 11.18
N GLY A 334 -13.07 15.89 12.02
CA GLY A 334 -12.63 16.20 13.37
C GLY A 334 -11.48 17.21 13.42
N LEU A 335 -10.44 17.00 12.59
CA LEU A 335 -9.30 17.92 12.50
C LEU A 335 -9.71 19.31 12.03
N ARG A 336 -10.67 19.40 11.11
CA ARG A 336 -11.19 20.68 10.65
C ARG A 336 -12.05 21.38 11.69
N LEU A 337 -12.92 20.65 12.35
CA LEU A 337 -13.67 21.16 13.47
C LEU A 337 -12.71 21.75 14.51
N LEU A 338 -11.70 21.00 14.89
CA LEU A 338 -10.66 21.42 15.83
C LEU A 338 -9.94 22.68 15.33
N SER A 339 -9.48 22.70 14.07
CA SER A 339 -8.82 23.87 13.48
C SER A 339 -9.70 25.13 13.51
N ARG A 340 -11.00 25.00 13.25
CA ARG A 340 -11.96 26.11 13.29
C ARG A 340 -12.23 26.57 14.71
N VAL A 341 -12.36 25.65 15.66
CA VAL A 341 -12.56 25.97 17.09
C VAL A 341 -11.33 26.69 17.64
N LEU A 342 -10.12 26.23 17.32
CA LEU A 342 -8.87 26.88 17.74
C LEU A 342 -8.71 28.27 17.11
N ASP A 343 -9.10 28.43 15.84
CA ASP A 343 -9.05 29.72 15.17
C ASP A 343 -10.01 30.75 15.82
N ARG A 344 -11.20 30.31 16.19
CA ARG A 344 -12.20 31.16 16.90
C ARG A 344 -11.89 31.37 18.37
N GLY A 345 -10.91 30.67 18.94
CA GLY A 345 -10.55 30.72 20.36
C GLY A 345 -11.69 30.23 21.27
N PHE A 346 -12.34 29.11 20.90
CA PHE A 346 -13.51 28.52 21.57
C PHE A 346 -14.74 29.43 21.62
N ASN A 347 -14.81 30.47 20.78
CA ASN A 347 -15.97 31.34 20.68
C ASN A 347 -16.94 30.82 19.60
N LEU A 348 -18.24 30.86 19.89
CA LEU A 348 -19.31 30.45 18.97
C LEU A 348 -19.58 31.48 17.85
N ASP A 349 -19.02 32.68 17.96
CA ASP A 349 -19.19 33.73 16.96
C ASP A 349 -18.54 33.33 15.62
N PRO A 350 -19.31 33.22 14.52
CA PRO A 350 -18.80 32.82 13.22
C PRO A 350 -17.86 33.86 12.58
N TYR A 351 -17.93 35.13 13.00
CA TYR A 351 -17.13 36.22 12.44
C TYR A 351 -15.76 36.39 13.14
N LYS A 352 -15.53 35.71 14.25
CA LYS A 352 -14.28 35.81 15.00
C LYS A 352 -13.22 34.88 14.41
N THR A 353 -12.10 35.43 13.94
CA THR A 353 -10.95 34.67 13.42
C THR A 353 -9.65 35.29 13.89
N LYS A 354 -8.65 34.43 14.15
CA LYS A 354 -7.26 34.84 14.43
C LYS A 354 -6.41 34.94 13.18
N LYS A 355 -6.97 34.58 11.99
CA LYS A 355 -6.21 34.59 10.73
C LYS A 355 -6.05 36.03 10.23
N THR A 356 -4.81 36.36 9.88
CA THR A 356 -4.42 37.71 9.42
C THR A 356 -4.46 37.84 7.90
N SER A 357 -4.48 36.72 7.15
CA SER A 357 -4.54 36.74 5.70
C SER A 357 -5.75 35.97 5.17
N ILE A 358 -6.31 36.48 4.05
CA ILE A 358 -7.43 35.86 3.35
C ILE A 358 -7.09 34.40 2.96
N GLN A 359 -5.86 34.17 2.49
CA GLN A 359 -5.44 32.83 2.09
C GLN A 359 -5.40 31.85 3.27
N ALA A 360 -4.94 32.28 4.44
CA ALA A 360 -4.92 31.47 5.66
C ALA A 360 -6.37 31.16 6.12
N TYR A 361 -7.27 32.13 6.00
CA TYR A 361 -8.69 31.93 6.29
C TYR A 361 -9.31 30.91 5.33
N ILE A 362 -9.13 31.08 4.02
CA ILE A 362 -9.63 30.14 3.00
C ILE A 362 -9.10 28.73 3.27
N ASN A 363 -7.81 28.58 3.57
CA ASN A 363 -7.22 27.26 3.86
C ASN A 363 -7.81 26.58 5.10
N THR A 364 -8.26 27.35 6.09
CA THR A 364 -8.89 26.83 7.31
C THR A 364 -10.37 26.48 7.10
N TYR A 365 -11.10 27.31 6.37
CA TYR A 365 -12.56 27.19 6.25
C TYR A 365 -13.02 26.51 4.95
N ALA A 366 -12.27 26.58 3.87
CA ALA A 366 -12.60 25.84 2.64
C ALA A 366 -12.35 24.33 2.79
N GLY A 367 -12.97 23.50 1.96
CA GLY A 367 -12.85 22.04 1.93
C GLY A 367 -11.42 21.53 1.65
N PRO A 368 -11.07 20.25 1.94
CA PRO A 368 -9.84 19.64 1.47
C PRO A 368 -9.84 19.54 -0.05
N LEU A 369 -8.66 19.41 -0.63
CA LEU A 369 -8.54 19.11 -2.05
C LEU A 369 -8.99 17.65 -2.29
N TYR A 370 -9.70 17.41 -3.38
CA TYR A 370 -10.05 16.07 -3.80
C TYR A 370 -8.84 15.39 -4.47
N LEU A 371 -8.26 14.42 -3.81
CA LEU A 371 -7.07 13.72 -4.27
C LEU A 371 -7.47 12.39 -4.95
N MET A 372 -7.84 12.47 -6.21
CA MET A 372 -8.40 11.39 -7.02
C MET A 372 -7.47 10.16 -7.08
N HIS A 373 -6.17 10.38 -7.19
CA HIS A 373 -5.17 9.31 -7.25
C HIS A 373 -5.16 8.39 -6.03
N PHE A 374 -5.46 8.90 -4.82
CA PHE A 374 -5.57 8.07 -3.63
C PHE A 374 -6.77 7.13 -3.67
N LYS A 375 -7.88 7.62 -4.19
CA LYS A 375 -9.13 6.84 -4.22
C LYS A 375 -9.05 5.74 -5.27
N TYR A 376 -8.51 6.04 -6.44
CA TYR A 376 -8.27 5.02 -7.47
C TYR A 376 -7.21 3.99 -7.06
N SER A 377 -6.11 4.40 -6.44
CA SER A 377 -5.10 3.45 -5.98
C SER A 377 -5.62 2.54 -4.86
N ALA A 378 -6.43 3.07 -3.94
CA ALA A 378 -7.08 2.27 -2.90
C ALA A 378 -8.09 1.27 -3.49
N LEU A 379 -8.91 1.70 -4.44
CA LEU A 379 -9.87 0.84 -5.14
C LEU A 379 -9.16 -0.30 -5.87
N LEU A 380 -8.13 0.03 -6.65
CA LEU A 380 -7.33 -0.96 -7.36
C LEU A 380 -6.67 -1.94 -6.38
N ASN A 381 -6.11 -1.46 -5.27
CA ASN A 381 -5.48 -2.31 -4.27
C ASN A 381 -6.49 -3.33 -3.67
N ILE A 382 -7.69 -2.88 -3.30
CA ILE A 382 -8.75 -3.78 -2.80
C ILE A 382 -9.08 -4.86 -3.83
N ILE A 383 -9.29 -4.48 -5.10
CA ILE A 383 -9.65 -5.43 -6.16
C ILE A 383 -8.50 -6.40 -6.42
N PHE A 384 -7.27 -5.91 -6.60
CA PHE A 384 -6.14 -6.76 -6.95
C PHE A 384 -5.72 -7.72 -5.85
N VAL A 385 -5.73 -7.30 -4.58
CA VAL A 385 -5.47 -8.20 -3.44
C VAL A 385 -6.55 -9.28 -3.34
N THR A 386 -7.81 -8.90 -3.55
CA THR A 386 -8.92 -9.87 -3.59
C THR A 386 -8.77 -10.86 -4.72
N MET A 387 -8.37 -10.42 -5.91
CA MET A 387 -8.14 -11.31 -7.05
C MET A 387 -6.92 -12.21 -6.83
N THR A 388 -5.88 -11.74 -6.13
CA THR A 388 -4.70 -12.56 -5.82
C THR A 388 -5.04 -13.72 -4.88
N TYR A 389 -5.78 -13.46 -3.81
CA TYR A 389 -5.99 -14.44 -2.74
C TYR A 389 -7.40 -14.99 -2.66
N GLY A 390 -8.35 -14.43 -3.43
CA GLY A 390 -9.78 -14.76 -3.31
C GLY A 390 -10.12 -16.20 -3.64
N TYR A 391 -9.31 -16.91 -4.43
CA TYR A 391 -9.51 -18.34 -4.66
C TYR A 391 -9.31 -19.16 -3.37
N GLY A 392 -8.22 -18.90 -2.65
CA GLY A 392 -7.92 -19.60 -1.39
C GLY A 392 -8.63 -19.01 -0.17
N ILE A 393 -9.00 -17.73 -0.22
CA ILE A 393 -9.66 -17.01 0.88
C ILE A 393 -10.94 -16.33 0.35
N PRO A 394 -12.02 -17.09 0.10
CA PRO A 394 -13.25 -16.57 -0.54
C PRO A 394 -13.92 -15.42 0.24
N ILE A 395 -13.69 -15.32 1.56
CA ILE A 395 -14.22 -14.24 2.41
C ILE A 395 -13.74 -12.85 1.97
N LEU A 396 -12.67 -12.76 1.16
CA LEU A 396 -12.19 -11.49 0.64
C LEU A 396 -13.19 -10.83 -0.33
N PHE A 397 -13.99 -11.62 -1.07
CA PHE A 397 -14.99 -11.06 -1.99
C PHE A 397 -16.07 -10.23 -1.27
N PRO A 398 -16.76 -10.74 -0.24
CA PRO A 398 -17.72 -9.92 0.50
C PRO A 398 -17.08 -8.74 1.23
N ILE A 399 -15.84 -8.88 1.74
CA ILE A 399 -15.11 -7.77 2.34
C ILE A 399 -14.79 -6.69 1.30
N ALA A 400 -14.33 -7.08 0.11
CA ALA A 400 -14.05 -6.15 -0.98
C ALA A 400 -15.33 -5.45 -1.47
N ALA A 401 -16.43 -6.19 -1.64
CA ALA A 401 -17.72 -5.62 -2.02
C ALA A 401 -18.19 -4.58 -1.00
N PHE A 402 -18.11 -4.90 0.30
CA PHE A 402 -18.41 -3.97 1.37
C PHE A 402 -17.50 -2.73 1.31
N GLY A 403 -16.18 -2.92 1.15
CA GLY A 403 -15.22 -1.82 1.07
C GLY A 403 -15.47 -0.88 -0.12
N ILE A 404 -15.82 -1.42 -1.29
CA ILE A 404 -16.15 -0.62 -2.48
C ILE A 404 -17.43 0.20 -2.25
N VAL A 405 -18.46 -0.40 -1.63
CA VAL A 405 -19.71 0.31 -1.28
C VAL A 405 -19.42 1.43 -0.28
N VAL A 406 -18.64 1.15 0.77
CA VAL A 406 -18.24 2.16 1.76
C VAL A 406 -17.48 3.30 1.09
N LEU A 407 -16.47 2.98 0.26
CA LEU A 407 -15.69 3.97 -0.47
C LEU A 407 -16.61 4.85 -1.34
N TYR A 408 -17.50 4.24 -2.10
CA TYR A 408 -18.46 4.98 -2.95
C TYR A 408 -19.35 5.93 -2.15
N LEU A 409 -19.96 5.46 -1.07
CA LEU A 409 -20.86 6.25 -0.25
C LEU A 409 -20.14 7.41 0.45
N VAL A 410 -18.95 7.14 1.01
CA VAL A 410 -18.15 8.15 1.68
C VAL A 410 -17.69 9.22 0.69
N GLU A 411 -17.10 8.82 -0.44
CA GLU A 411 -16.59 9.76 -1.42
C GLU A 411 -17.69 10.59 -2.06
N LYS A 412 -18.84 10.00 -2.35
CA LYS A 412 -20.02 10.72 -2.85
C LYS A 412 -20.47 11.78 -1.85
N THR A 413 -20.57 11.43 -0.58
CA THR A 413 -20.99 12.36 0.49
C THR A 413 -19.95 13.46 0.68
N MET A 414 -18.66 13.12 0.71
CA MET A 414 -17.58 14.07 0.86
C MET A 414 -17.46 15.02 -0.33
N LEU A 415 -17.71 14.53 -1.55
CA LEU A 415 -17.69 15.37 -2.76
C LEU A 415 -18.77 16.44 -2.73
N TYR A 416 -19.97 16.11 -2.24
CA TYR A 416 -21.08 17.07 -2.13
C TYR A 416 -20.90 18.09 -1.00
N TYR A 417 -20.37 17.67 0.16
CA TYR A 417 -20.45 18.48 1.37
C TYR A 417 -19.10 18.97 1.91
N ALA A 418 -18.00 18.36 1.53
CA ALA A 418 -16.73 18.60 2.20
C ALA A 418 -15.59 19.05 1.28
N TYR A 419 -15.43 18.46 0.10
CA TYR A 419 -14.32 18.79 -0.80
C TYR A 419 -14.49 20.15 -1.49
N ARG A 420 -13.37 20.76 -1.84
CA ARG A 420 -13.35 21.87 -2.80
C ARG A 420 -13.67 21.31 -4.18
N LEU A 421 -14.26 22.13 -5.03
CA LEU A 421 -14.46 21.79 -6.42
C LEU A 421 -13.12 21.40 -7.06
N PRO A 422 -12.97 20.17 -7.57
CA PRO A 422 -11.74 19.75 -8.24
C PRO A 422 -11.58 20.49 -9.57
N PRO A 423 -10.36 20.68 -10.10
CA PRO A 423 -10.16 21.11 -11.47
C PRO A 423 -10.77 20.10 -12.44
N MET A 424 -11.06 20.55 -13.65
CA MET A 424 -11.52 19.65 -14.72
C MET A 424 -10.34 18.77 -15.16
N TYR A 425 -10.49 17.48 -14.94
CA TYR A 425 -9.53 16.47 -15.40
C TYR A 425 -10.00 15.83 -16.70
N ASP A 426 -9.07 15.39 -17.51
CA ASP A 426 -9.34 14.61 -18.72
C ASP A 426 -9.75 13.16 -18.36
N GLU A 427 -10.44 12.48 -19.26
CA GLU A 427 -10.88 11.08 -19.13
C GLU A 427 -9.73 10.05 -19.04
N ARG A 428 -8.49 10.45 -19.38
CA ARG A 428 -7.31 9.61 -19.45
C ARG A 428 -7.05 8.82 -18.17
N LEU A 429 -7.25 9.45 -17.00
CA LEU A 429 -7.04 8.79 -15.71
C LEU A 429 -7.99 7.60 -15.55
N SER A 430 -9.29 7.80 -15.83
CA SER A 430 -10.30 6.73 -15.73
C SER A 430 -10.03 5.61 -16.72
N GLN A 431 -9.68 5.95 -17.95
CA GLN A 431 -9.31 4.98 -18.99
C GLN A 431 -8.09 4.16 -18.59
N SER A 432 -7.08 4.81 -18.01
CA SER A 432 -5.88 4.12 -17.51
C SER A 432 -6.20 3.13 -16.40
N VAL A 433 -7.09 3.49 -15.46
CA VAL A 433 -7.56 2.61 -14.38
C VAL A 433 -8.33 1.42 -14.94
N ILE A 434 -9.22 1.62 -15.91
CA ILE A 434 -9.95 0.53 -16.58
C ILE A 434 -8.99 -0.42 -17.27
N ASN A 435 -8.00 0.12 -18.00
CA ASN A 435 -6.97 -0.70 -18.64
C ASN A 435 -6.16 -1.53 -17.63
N MET A 436 -5.87 -0.97 -16.44
CA MET A 436 -5.22 -1.74 -15.37
C MET A 436 -6.13 -2.86 -14.85
N LEU A 437 -7.42 -2.60 -14.67
CA LEU A 437 -8.38 -3.61 -14.19
C LEU A 437 -8.48 -4.82 -15.11
N SER A 438 -8.19 -4.69 -16.40
CA SER A 438 -8.20 -5.83 -17.33
C SER A 438 -7.17 -6.91 -16.99
N TYR A 439 -6.12 -6.57 -16.22
CA TYR A 439 -5.13 -7.56 -15.73
C TYR A 439 -5.57 -8.30 -14.47
N ALA A 440 -6.60 -7.85 -13.76
CA ALA A 440 -7.03 -8.47 -12.51
C ALA A 440 -7.52 -9.93 -12.69
N PRO A 441 -8.28 -10.30 -13.75
CA PRO A 441 -8.65 -11.69 -14.02
C PRO A 441 -7.45 -12.61 -14.29
N LEU A 442 -6.41 -12.10 -14.96
CA LEU A 442 -5.17 -12.85 -15.19
C LEU A 442 -4.49 -13.22 -13.87
N ILE A 443 -4.40 -12.26 -12.97
CA ILE A 443 -3.82 -12.48 -11.63
C ILE A 443 -4.65 -13.51 -10.86
N TYR A 444 -5.99 -13.40 -10.89
CA TYR A 444 -6.88 -14.36 -10.24
C TYR A 444 -6.68 -15.78 -10.77
N LEU A 445 -6.59 -15.96 -12.06
CA LEU A 445 -6.38 -17.26 -12.69
C LEU A 445 -5.00 -17.82 -12.39
N GLY A 446 -3.94 -17.00 -12.46
CA GLY A 446 -2.57 -17.43 -12.18
C GLY A 446 -2.38 -17.88 -10.73
N PHE A 447 -2.80 -17.05 -9.75
CA PHE A 447 -2.74 -17.41 -8.34
C PHE A 447 -3.75 -18.50 -7.98
N GLY A 448 -4.94 -18.48 -8.57
CA GLY A 448 -5.94 -19.52 -8.39
C GLY A 448 -5.44 -20.89 -8.86
N TYR A 449 -4.77 -20.94 -10.01
CA TYR A 449 -4.10 -22.14 -10.48
C TYR A 449 -3.03 -22.63 -9.51
N TRP A 450 -2.15 -21.74 -9.06
CA TRP A 450 -1.11 -22.08 -8.09
C TRP A 450 -1.70 -22.63 -6.78
N MET A 451 -2.71 -21.97 -6.22
CA MET A 451 -3.39 -22.44 -5.02
C MET A 451 -4.16 -23.74 -5.23
N ALA A 452 -4.81 -23.92 -6.40
CA ALA A 452 -5.58 -25.13 -6.72
C ALA A 452 -4.69 -26.35 -7.00
N SER A 453 -3.46 -26.15 -7.45
CA SER A 453 -2.49 -27.23 -7.66
C SER A 453 -1.93 -27.79 -6.34
N ASN A 454 -2.18 -27.11 -5.22
CA ASN A 454 -1.73 -27.55 -3.92
C ASN A 454 -2.63 -28.63 -3.32
N LYS A 455 -2.07 -29.83 -3.10
CA LYS A 455 -2.79 -31.00 -2.56
C LYS A 455 -3.31 -30.80 -1.14
N GLN A 456 -2.74 -29.91 -0.39
CA GLN A 456 -3.09 -29.65 1.00
C GLN A 456 -4.37 -28.79 1.17
N MET A 457 -4.66 -27.93 0.19
CA MET A 457 -5.86 -27.08 0.24
C MET A 457 -7.15 -27.82 -0.06
N LEU A 458 -7.11 -28.67 -1.06
CA LEU A 458 -8.26 -29.42 -1.53
C LEU A 458 -8.08 -30.88 -1.14
N SER A 459 -8.40 -31.22 0.11
CA SER A 459 -8.60 -32.61 0.47
C SER A 459 -9.77 -33.13 -0.38
N ASN A 460 -9.46 -33.81 -1.47
CA ASN A 460 -10.43 -34.44 -2.34
C ASN A 460 -11.13 -35.57 -1.58
N LEU A 461 -12.18 -35.20 -0.83
CA LEU A 461 -13.08 -36.16 -0.17
C LEU A 461 -13.72 -37.12 -1.18
N HIS A 462 -13.68 -36.79 -2.47
CA HIS A 462 -14.27 -37.55 -3.57
C HIS A 462 -13.29 -38.37 -4.39
N LEU A 463 -11.98 -38.17 -4.27
CA LEU A 463 -10.97 -39.02 -4.91
C LEU A 463 -10.55 -40.12 -3.93
N ALA A 464 -11.15 -41.25 -4.13
CA ALA A 464 -10.81 -42.62 -3.74
C ALA A 464 -10.62 -42.93 -2.25
N PRO A 465 -11.51 -43.78 -1.72
CA PRO A 465 -11.31 -44.44 -0.42
C PRO A 465 -10.07 -45.34 -0.38
N LYS A 466 -9.44 -45.63 -1.51
CA LYS A 466 -8.25 -46.50 -1.59
C LYS A 466 -6.91 -45.85 -1.14
N GLU A 467 -6.76 -44.56 -1.32
CA GLU A 467 -5.52 -43.88 -0.88
C GLU A 467 -5.52 -43.52 0.62
N ARG A 468 -6.67 -43.54 1.28
CA ARG A 468 -6.74 -43.34 2.74
C ARG A 468 -6.20 -44.53 3.56
N MET A 469 -5.97 -45.68 2.95
CA MET A 469 -5.46 -46.88 3.62
C MET A 469 -3.94 -47.06 3.51
N VAL A 470 -3.24 -46.21 2.81
CA VAL A 470 -1.79 -46.20 2.83
C VAL A 470 -1.32 -45.44 4.07
N ALA A 471 -0.53 -46.12 4.87
CA ALA A 471 -0.14 -45.82 6.24
C ALA A 471 0.19 -44.32 6.49
N PRO A 472 -0.20 -43.80 7.66
CA PRO A 472 0.05 -42.41 8.04
C PRO A 472 1.53 -42.00 8.02
N ASP A 473 2.45 -42.95 8.08
CA ASP A 473 3.88 -42.70 8.06
C ASP A 473 4.45 -42.33 6.68
N ILE A 474 3.75 -42.69 5.58
CA ILE A 474 4.20 -42.33 4.22
C ILE A 474 3.79 -40.90 3.87
N CYS A 475 2.70 -40.40 4.43
CA CYS A 475 2.28 -39.02 4.23
C CYS A 475 3.20 -37.98 4.90
N MET A 476 3.91 -38.34 5.99
CA MET A 476 4.77 -37.39 6.70
C MET A 476 6.10 -37.13 5.99
N HIS A 477 6.62 -38.07 5.19
CA HIS A 477 7.90 -37.90 4.50
C HIS A 477 7.83 -37.25 3.12
N THR A 478 6.62 -37.06 2.57
CA THR A 478 6.42 -36.43 1.25
C THR A 478 6.26 -34.91 1.33
N TYR A 479 6.23 -34.34 2.53
CA TYR A 479 5.95 -32.93 2.76
C TYR A 479 7.14 -31.98 2.61
N ASP A 480 8.38 -32.51 2.52
CA ASP A 480 9.60 -31.68 2.53
C ASP A 480 9.98 -31.04 1.18
N LYS A 481 9.18 -31.23 0.09
CA LYS A 481 9.57 -30.78 -1.26
C LYS A 481 8.44 -30.12 -2.06
N VAL A 482 7.73 -29.18 -1.52
CA VAL A 482 6.40 -28.81 -2.02
C VAL A 482 6.37 -27.73 -3.10
N TRP A 483 7.33 -26.83 -3.13
CA TRP A 483 7.34 -25.74 -4.14
C TRP A 483 7.78 -26.16 -5.54
N THR A 484 8.51 -27.29 -5.65
CA THR A 484 9.13 -27.77 -6.90
C THR A 484 8.59 -29.10 -7.41
N ASP A 485 8.05 -29.96 -6.54
CA ASP A 485 7.55 -31.30 -6.89
C ASP A 485 6.01 -31.36 -7.01
N GLY A 486 5.32 -30.20 -6.95
CA GLY A 486 3.90 -30.14 -7.25
C GLY A 486 3.65 -30.61 -8.68
N GLU A 487 2.89 -31.71 -8.84
CA GLU A 487 2.37 -32.11 -10.12
C GLU A 487 1.47 -30.99 -10.65
N PHE A 488 2.05 -30.05 -11.42
CA PHE A 488 1.35 -28.94 -12.08
C PHE A 488 0.18 -29.39 -12.97
N TYR A 489 -0.09 -30.68 -13.06
CA TYR A 489 -1.08 -31.31 -13.94
C TYR A 489 -2.28 -31.89 -13.18
N GLU A 490 -2.53 -31.47 -11.93
CA GLU A 490 -3.70 -31.99 -11.23
C GLU A 490 -5.02 -31.55 -11.89
N ALA A 491 -5.94 -32.48 -12.00
CA ALA A 491 -7.20 -32.30 -12.71
C ALA A 491 -8.02 -31.05 -12.32
N PRO A 492 -8.11 -30.64 -11.03
CA PRO A 492 -8.86 -29.44 -10.66
C PRO A 492 -8.21 -28.11 -11.06
N ALA A 493 -6.89 -28.08 -11.25
CA ALA A 493 -6.15 -26.85 -11.57
C ALA A 493 -6.08 -26.56 -13.08
N TRP A 494 -6.13 -27.60 -13.92
CA TRP A 494 -5.98 -27.49 -15.36
C TRP A 494 -6.95 -26.50 -16.06
N PRO A 495 -8.24 -26.42 -15.72
CA PRO A 495 -9.12 -25.45 -16.37
C PRO A 495 -8.71 -24.00 -16.10
N LEU A 496 -8.19 -23.70 -14.91
CA LEU A 496 -7.71 -22.36 -14.55
C LEU A 496 -6.46 -22.00 -15.37
N PHE A 497 -5.54 -22.96 -15.53
CA PHE A 497 -4.35 -22.80 -16.36
C PHE A 497 -4.70 -22.57 -17.84
N ALA A 498 -5.60 -23.35 -18.39
CA ALA A 498 -6.05 -23.20 -19.75
C ALA A 498 -6.67 -21.82 -20.02
N LEU A 499 -7.53 -21.34 -19.11
CA LEU A 499 -8.10 -20.00 -19.19
C LEU A 499 -7.05 -18.90 -19.00
N PHE A 500 -6.07 -19.08 -18.11
CA PHE A 500 -4.96 -18.16 -17.94
C PHE A 500 -4.15 -18.00 -19.22
N VAL A 501 -3.74 -19.11 -19.85
CA VAL A 501 -3.00 -19.10 -21.11
C VAL A 501 -3.84 -18.47 -22.24
N PHE A 502 -5.12 -18.80 -22.31
CA PHE A 502 -6.03 -18.23 -23.30
C PHE A 502 -6.13 -16.72 -23.18
N LEU A 503 -6.32 -16.18 -21.98
CA LEU A 503 -6.40 -14.74 -21.74
C LEU A 503 -5.05 -14.03 -21.90
N LEU A 504 -3.93 -14.73 -21.73
CA LEU A 504 -2.60 -14.16 -21.90
C LEU A 504 -2.22 -14.02 -23.38
N LEU A 505 -2.80 -14.87 -24.24
CA LEU A 505 -2.56 -14.88 -25.69
C LEU A 505 -3.50 -13.94 -26.48
N ASN A 506 -4.63 -13.52 -25.88
CA ASN A 506 -5.58 -12.56 -26.45
C ASN A 506 -5.43 -11.18 -25.85
#